data_a5254b477a57f5a495c2d6e2d7310c06
#
_entry.id   a5254b477a57f5a495c2d6e2d7310c06
#
_cell.length_a   1.000
_cell.length_b   1.000
_cell.length_c   1.000
_cell.angle_alpha   90.00
_cell.angle_beta   90.00
_cell.angle_gamma   90.00
#
_symmetry.space_group_name_H-M   'P 1'
#
loop_
_entity.id
_entity.type
_entity.pdbx_description
1 polymer ?
#
loop_
_entity_poly.entity_id
_entity_poly.type
_entity_poly.pdbx_seq_one_letter_code
_entity_poly.pdbx_strand_id
1 'polypeptide(L)'
;MHRNSIRSFTKIALQILLGLGLVGIQQGYAQKSTSHSPYSQFGLGQMRKDLLPQTRGMAGISTGVRYLSGLPTLNIANPASYSGLNRTVLEAGMYGNFTQLSRNNISDHTADFAFGNIAIGIPLSPKYGGFSFGLLPYSDVGYSSKTVESIDNLKYEKELLGEGGINKAYIGYGVSPIKGFSVGANVGMLFGNLYDITQVRYVSDLSAYPAELKQTRNIKGVTLDYGLQYSKSINRKYNLTVGYTGSLNNSINSKRSRIITIAENNFDDDYIAPPLDTVSTGTFGTQKIHLPLKHSVGFTLSKGYNWMIGADVNYADWSKFEVQEGQNKLDKAYGFAIGGQIKPDPTSVRYWNQVDYRLGFRYDKTPVVFRNQRINDMAVTVGLGFPLPENNFGRTFSQINISAEFGQQGSLNHDLVRERYININFGFTINDSWFIRRSLD
;
A
#
# COMPACT_ATOMS: atom_id res chain seq x y z
N MET A 1 37.20 26.52 1.95
CA MET A 1 35.85 27.00 1.54
C MET A 1 34.75 25.92 1.59
N HIS A 2 35.03 24.62 1.92
CA HIS A 2 34.05 23.51 1.87
C HIS A 2 33.28 23.20 3.18
N ARG A 3 33.58 23.83 4.27
CA ARG A 3 32.93 23.56 5.58
C ARG A 3 31.55 24.22 5.73
N ASN A 4 31.23 25.23 4.93
CA ASN A 4 29.97 25.99 4.99
C ASN A 4 28.83 25.38 4.17
N SER A 5 29.11 24.59 3.11
CA SER A 5 28.06 24.00 2.28
C SER A 5 27.40 22.80 2.95
N ILE A 6 28.16 22.00 3.70
CA ILE A 6 27.63 20.82 4.46
C ILE A 6 26.72 21.31 5.60
N ARG A 7 27.09 22.40 6.28
CA ARG A 7 26.25 23.02 7.32
C ARG A 7 24.97 23.63 6.77
N SER A 8 24.96 24.08 5.51
CA SER A 8 23.77 24.61 4.86
C SER A 8 22.78 23.50 4.49
N PHE A 9 23.26 22.36 3.97
CA PHE A 9 22.40 21.24 3.56
C PHE A 9 21.79 20.50 4.75
N THR A 10 22.55 20.27 5.82
CA THR A 10 22.00 19.70 7.06
C THR A 10 20.99 20.64 7.73
N LYS A 11 21.17 21.95 7.63
CA LYS A 11 20.17 22.92 8.10
C LYS A 11 18.90 22.90 7.27
N ILE A 12 19.00 22.79 5.94
CA ILE A 12 17.84 22.72 5.05
C ILE A 12 17.09 21.40 5.25
N ALA A 13 17.80 20.25 5.35
CA ALA A 13 17.18 18.96 5.65
C ALA A 13 16.53 18.95 7.04
N LEU A 14 17.16 19.55 8.04
CA LEU A 14 16.60 19.70 9.40
C LEU A 14 15.41 20.66 9.41
N GLN A 15 15.44 21.74 8.62
CA GLN A 15 14.31 22.66 8.48
C GLN A 15 13.12 22.02 7.73
N ILE A 16 13.37 21.17 6.74
CA ILE A 16 12.32 20.39 6.06
C ILE A 16 11.74 19.35 7.01
N LEU A 17 12.57 18.65 7.81
CA LEU A 17 12.10 17.72 8.83
C LEU A 17 11.33 18.42 9.96
N LEU A 18 11.78 19.57 10.41
CA LEU A 18 11.08 20.41 11.40
C LEU A 18 9.79 21.00 10.81
N GLY A 19 9.79 21.41 9.55
CA GLY A 19 8.60 21.89 8.83
C GLY A 19 7.55 20.79 8.67
N LEU A 20 7.96 19.57 8.33
CA LEU A 20 7.08 18.39 8.29
C LEU A 20 6.57 17.98 9.68
N GLY A 21 7.39 18.15 10.73
CA GLY A 21 7.00 17.93 12.13
C GLY A 21 6.01 18.95 12.66
N LEU A 22 6.11 20.20 12.25
CA LEU A 22 5.21 21.29 12.68
C LEU A 22 3.85 21.24 11.96
N VAL A 23 3.77 20.72 10.74
CA VAL A 23 2.50 20.44 10.05
C VAL A 23 1.74 19.29 10.71
N GLY A 24 2.43 18.39 11.42
CA GLY A 24 1.82 17.25 12.15
C GLY A 24 1.21 17.58 13.52
N ILE A 25 1.36 18.82 14.04
CA ILE A 25 0.86 19.21 15.38
C ILE A 25 -0.52 19.93 15.30
N GLN A 26 -1.09 20.07 14.14
CA GLN A 26 -2.50 20.46 14.05
C GLN A 26 -3.36 19.27 14.45
N GLN A 27 -3.97 19.40 15.62
CA GLN A 27 -5.01 18.57 16.27
C GLN A 27 -5.39 17.32 15.48
N GLY A 28 -5.16 16.15 16.10
CA GLY A 28 -5.50 14.85 15.54
C GLY A 28 -6.97 14.73 15.16
N TYR A 29 -7.31 15.26 14.01
CA TYR A 29 -8.43 14.74 13.25
C TYR A 29 -8.07 13.31 12.94
N ALA A 30 -8.83 12.37 13.48
CA ALA A 30 -8.73 10.97 13.13
C ALA A 30 -8.56 10.90 11.61
N GLN A 31 -7.52 10.21 11.13
CA GLN A 31 -7.25 10.12 9.69
C GLN A 31 -8.55 9.69 9.01
N LYS A 32 -9.17 10.62 8.29
CA LYS A 32 -10.30 10.32 7.44
C LYS A 32 -9.85 9.19 6.52
N SER A 33 -10.73 8.25 6.28
CA SER A 33 -10.45 7.12 5.39
C SER A 33 -9.82 7.58 4.07
N THR A 34 -8.78 6.90 3.63
CA THR A 34 -8.07 7.17 2.38
C THR A 34 -8.58 6.32 1.22
N SER A 35 -9.71 5.65 1.41
CA SER A 35 -10.42 4.87 0.41
C SER A 35 -11.89 5.29 0.44
N HIS A 36 -12.51 5.41 -0.74
CA HIS A 36 -13.94 5.64 -0.90
C HIS A 36 -14.57 4.52 -1.75
N SER A 37 -13.95 3.35 -1.74
CA SER A 37 -14.41 2.20 -2.49
C SER A 37 -15.51 1.45 -1.74
N PRO A 38 -16.73 1.29 -2.31
CA PRO A 38 -17.74 0.43 -1.73
C PRO A 38 -17.30 -1.04 -1.59
N TYR A 39 -16.30 -1.45 -2.35
CA TYR A 39 -15.70 -2.78 -2.24
C TYR A 39 -14.79 -2.94 -1.01
N SER A 40 -14.40 -1.82 -0.36
CA SER A 40 -13.62 -1.87 0.89
C SER A 40 -14.42 -2.34 2.12
N GLN A 41 -15.75 -2.46 2.01
CA GLN A 41 -16.59 -3.03 3.06
C GLN A 41 -16.33 -4.53 3.31
N PHE A 42 -15.68 -5.23 2.36
CA PHE A 42 -15.46 -6.66 2.45
C PHE A 42 -14.12 -6.99 3.11
N GLY A 43 -14.12 -8.00 3.98
CA GLY A 43 -12.90 -8.52 4.59
C GLY A 43 -12.21 -7.55 5.56
N LEU A 44 -10.96 -7.23 5.25
CA LEU A 44 -10.13 -6.27 5.99
C LEU A 44 -10.04 -4.92 5.26
N GLY A 45 -10.88 -4.67 4.27
CA GLY A 45 -10.81 -3.48 3.43
C GLY A 45 -10.08 -3.72 2.10
N GLN A 46 -9.77 -2.65 1.42
CA GLN A 46 -8.97 -2.67 0.20
C GLN A 46 -7.51 -2.97 0.53
N MET A 47 -7.04 -4.15 0.11
CA MET A 47 -5.69 -4.60 0.40
C MET A 47 -4.66 -3.84 -0.42
N ARG A 48 -3.57 -3.44 0.24
CA ARG A 48 -2.43 -2.80 -0.43
C ARG A 48 -1.29 -3.79 -0.60
N LYS A 49 -0.69 -3.79 -1.80
CA LYS A 49 0.53 -4.58 -2.06
C LYS A 49 1.74 -3.85 -1.45
N ASP A 50 2.69 -4.58 -0.88
CA ASP A 50 3.93 -4.07 -0.26
C ASP A 50 4.92 -3.55 -1.33
N LEU A 51 4.51 -2.54 -2.09
CA LEU A 51 5.22 -2.03 -3.26
C LEU A 51 5.69 -0.59 -3.04
N LEU A 52 6.88 -0.31 -3.50
CA LEU A 52 7.46 1.03 -3.54
C LEU A 52 7.03 1.78 -4.82
N PRO A 53 7.05 3.13 -4.85
CA PRO A 53 6.63 3.92 -6.01
C PRO A 53 7.29 3.54 -7.33
N GLN A 54 8.57 3.15 -7.30
CA GLN A 54 9.30 2.72 -8.50
C GLN A 54 8.74 1.41 -9.10
N THR A 55 8.34 0.46 -8.28
CA THR A 55 7.74 -0.80 -8.76
C THR A 55 6.27 -0.60 -9.15
N ARG A 56 5.55 0.32 -8.50
CA ARG A 56 4.18 0.70 -8.89
C ARG A 56 4.12 1.26 -10.30
N GLY A 57 5.12 2.04 -10.74
CA GLY A 57 5.23 2.52 -12.11
C GLY A 57 5.39 1.42 -13.17
N MET A 58 5.68 0.18 -12.75
CA MET A 58 5.82 -1.00 -13.59
C MET A 58 4.74 -2.05 -13.28
N ALA A 59 3.50 -1.62 -13.02
CA ALA A 59 2.36 -2.46 -12.65
C ALA A 59 2.57 -3.31 -11.38
N GLY A 60 3.56 -3.00 -10.57
CA GLY A 60 3.86 -3.71 -9.33
C GLY A 60 4.62 -5.01 -9.52
N ILE A 61 5.27 -5.24 -10.67
CA ILE A 61 6.22 -6.34 -10.77
C ILE A 61 7.29 -6.18 -9.68
N SER A 62 7.53 -7.23 -8.93
CA SER A 62 8.40 -7.17 -7.76
C SER A 62 9.09 -8.49 -7.45
N THR A 63 8.47 -9.62 -7.78
CA THR A 63 8.93 -10.95 -7.37
C THR A 63 10.35 -11.26 -7.87
N GLY A 64 10.65 -10.91 -9.12
CA GLY A 64 11.98 -11.04 -9.71
C GLY A 64 12.85 -9.77 -9.62
N VAL A 65 12.35 -8.67 -9.05
CA VAL A 65 13.10 -7.40 -9.01
C VAL A 65 14.18 -7.46 -7.92
N ARG A 66 15.41 -7.29 -8.34
CA ARG A 66 16.60 -7.21 -7.48
C ARG A 66 17.41 -5.94 -7.73
N TYR A 67 17.44 -5.50 -8.99
CA TYR A 67 18.16 -4.32 -9.44
C TYR A 67 17.22 -3.44 -10.26
N LEU A 68 17.28 -2.14 -10.05
CA LEU A 68 16.66 -1.14 -10.90
C LEU A 68 17.75 -0.23 -11.44
N SER A 69 17.77 -0.01 -12.75
CA SER A 69 18.84 0.74 -13.43
C SER A 69 20.23 0.27 -13.04
N GLY A 70 20.41 -1.06 -12.90
CA GLY A 70 21.69 -1.68 -12.51
C GLY A 70 22.10 -1.47 -11.05
N LEU A 71 21.34 -0.73 -10.26
CA LEU A 71 21.59 -0.51 -8.84
C LEU A 71 20.73 -1.47 -8.00
N PRO A 72 21.30 -2.05 -6.92
CA PRO A 72 20.52 -2.75 -5.93
C PRO A 72 19.46 -1.84 -5.34
N THR A 73 18.23 -2.31 -5.30
CA THR A 73 17.08 -1.54 -4.78
C THR A 73 16.45 -2.28 -3.62
N LEU A 74 15.88 -1.53 -2.71
CA LEU A 74 15.03 -2.11 -1.69
C LEU A 74 13.75 -2.65 -2.33
N ASN A 75 13.40 -3.91 -2.05
CA ASN A 75 12.19 -4.54 -2.54
C ASN A 75 11.53 -5.30 -1.40
N ILE A 76 10.55 -4.67 -0.77
CA ILE A 76 9.85 -5.19 0.43
C ILE A 76 9.04 -6.44 0.08
N ALA A 77 8.50 -6.50 -1.14
CA ALA A 77 7.66 -7.60 -1.60
C ALA A 77 8.43 -8.93 -1.74
N ASN A 78 9.76 -8.88 -1.95
CA ASN A 78 10.59 -10.08 -1.96
C ASN A 78 11.85 -9.90 -1.10
N PRO A 79 11.84 -10.39 0.15
CA PRO A 79 12.96 -10.19 1.09
C PRO A 79 14.27 -10.85 0.67
N ALA A 80 14.26 -11.80 -0.27
CA ALA A 80 15.50 -12.38 -0.83
C ALA A 80 16.39 -11.32 -1.52
N SER A 81 15.77 -10.21 -2.01
CA SER A 81 16.46 -9.11 -2.66
C SER A 81 17.42 -8.35 -1.72
N TYR A 82 17.17 -8.38 -0.40
CA TYR A 82 18.01 -7.68 0.59
C TYR A 82 19.46 -8.18 0.58
N SER A 83 19.66 -9.44 0.22
CA SER A 83 21.01 -10.01 0.02
C SER A 83 21.85 -9.29 -1.06
N GLY A 84 21.20 -8.52 -1.93
CA GLY A 84 21.85 -7.72 -2.98
C GLY A 84 22.18 -6.30 -2.57
N LEU A 85 21.72 -5.83 -1.42
CA LEU A 85 22.01 -4.48 -0.96
C LEU A 85 23.53 -4.30 -0.74
N ASN A 86 24.06 -3.23 -1.29
CA ASN A 86 25.47 -2.84 -1.13
C ASN A 86 25.64 -1.43 -0.57
N ARG A 87 24.52 -0.73 -0.38
CA ARG A 87 24.43 0.59 0.24
C ARG A 87 23.22 0.62 1.16
N THR A 88 23.23 1.50 2.15
CA THR A 88 22.05 1.80 2.94
C THR A 88 21.07 2.55 2.06
N VAL A 89 19.83 2.09 2.06
CA VAL A 89 18.72 2.65 1.26
C VAL A 89 17.65 3.14 2.21
N LEU A 90 17.30 4.41 2.12
CA LEU A 90 16.11 4.98 2.75
C LEU A 90 15.05 5.22 1.67
N GLU A 91 13.85 4.72 1.89
CA GLU A 91 12.67 4.92 1.05
C GLU A 91 11.59 5.59 1.87
N ALA A 92 11.06 6.70 1.36
CA ALA A 92 9.88 7.35 1.91
C ALA A 92 8.90 7.66 0.77
N GLY A 93 7.62 7.42 0.99
CA GLY A 93 6.61 7.61 -0.04
C GLY A 93 5.28 8.07 0.51
N MET A 94 4.52 8.73 -0.36
CA MET A 94 3.12 9.11 -0.17
C MET A 94 2.33 8.81 -1.44
N TYR A 95 1.02 8.72 -1.31
CA TYR A 95 0.15 8.52 -2.46
C TYR A 95 -1.10 9.39 -2.38
N GLY A 96 -1.62 9.73 -3.56
CA GLY A 96 -2.94 10.32 -3.75
C GLY A 96 -3.81 9.37 -4.55
N ASN A 97 -5.07 9.24 -4.16
CA ASN A 97 -6.08 8.45 -4.82
C ASN A 97 -7.21 9.38 -5.28
N PHE A 98 -7.49 9.37 -6.58
CA PHE A 98 -8.59 10.11 -7.20
C PHE A 98 -9.53 9.08 -7.80
N THR A 99 -10.74 8.97 -7.28
CA THR A 99 -11.70 7.93 -7.67
C THR A 99 -12.99 8.55 -8.16
N GLN A 100 -13.47 8.04 -9.30
CA GLN A 100 -14.80 8.26 -9.80
C GLN A 100 -15.62 6.99 -9.61
N LEU A 101 -16.64 7.07 -8.78
CA LEU A 101 -17.64 6.03 -8.58
C LEU A 101 -18.80 6.27 -9.56
N SER A 102 -19.30 5.23 -10.20
CA SER A 102 -20.45 5.34 -11.11
C SER A 102 -21.40 4.16 -10.93
N ARG A 103 -22.69 4.47 -10.82
CA ARG A 103 -23.80 3.51 -10.77
C ARG A 103 -25.08 4.15 -11.29
N ASN A 104 -25.82 3.51 -12.21
CA ASN A 104 -27.14 3.94 -12.67
C ASN A 104 -27.23 5.44 -13.00
N ASN A 105 -26.32 5.97 -13.82
CA ASN A 105 -26.22 7.39 -14.20
C ASN A 105 -25.87 8.38 -13.07
N ILE A 106 -25.59 7.89 -11.88
CA ILE A 106 -25.09 8.71 -10.77
C ILE A 106 -23.56 8.51 -10.73
N SER A 107 -22.84 9.60 -10.55
CA SER A 107 -21.39 9.56 -10.35
C SER A 107 -20.97 10.46 -9.21
N ASP A 108 -19.98 9.99 -8.46
CA ASP A 108 -19.35 10.72 -7.37
C ASP A 108 -17.84 10.76 -7.57
N HIS A 109 -17.17 11.78 -7.05
CA HIS A 109 -15.74 11.97 -7.16
C HIS A 109 -15.13 12.18 -5.80
N THR A 110 -14.06 11.45 -5.53
CA THR A 110 -13.33 11.55 -4.27
C THR A 110 -11.84 11.73 -4.53
N ALA A 111 -11.16 12.43 -3.62
CA ALA A 111 -9.73 12.66 -3.67
C ALA A 111 -9.13 12.55 -2.27
N ASP A 112 -8.15 11.68 -2.12
CA ASP A 112 -7.50 11.40 -0.85
C ASP A 112 -5.99 11.38 -0.98
N PHE A 113 -5.31 11.80 0.08
CA PHE A 113 -3.85 11.73 0.19
C PHE A 113 -3.47 11.02 1.46
N ALA A 114 -2.48 10.14 1.37
CA ALA A 114 -2.04 9.37 2.52
C ALA A 114 -0.54 9.07 2.50
N PHE A 115 -0.07 8.67 3.66
CA PHE A 115 1.22 8.06 3.85
C PHE A 115 1.33 6.76 3.06
N GLY A 116 2.41 6.60 2.28
CA GLY A 116 2.66 5.42 1.47
C GLY A 116 3.56 4.41 2.15
N ASN A 117 4.76 4.82 2.51
CA ASN A 117 5.73 3.94 3.17
C ASN A 117 6.92 4.74 3.73
N ILE A 118 7.54 4.17 4.75
CA ILE A 118 8.92 4.47 5.14
C ILE A 118 9.65 3.16 5.37
N ALA A 119 10.81 2.99 4.75
CA ALA A 119 11.57 1.76 4.85
C ALA A 119 13.07 2.05 4.77
N ILE A 120 13.85 1.27 5.51
CA ILE A 120 15.31 1.35 5.50
C ILE A 120 15.86 -0.03 5.20
N GLY A 121 16.79 -0.11 4.24
CA GLY A 121 17.57 -1.29 3.93
C GLY A 121 19.03 -1.05 4.28
N ILE A 122 19.64 -1.98 5.02
CA ILE A 122 21.02 -1.89 5.51
C ILE A 122 21.80 -3.11 5.01
N PRO A 123 22.86 -2.91 4.23
CA PRO A 123 23.78 -3.99 3.88
C PRO A 123 24.62 -4.40 5.08
N LEU A 124 24.81 -5.68 5.31
CA LEU A 124 25.78 -6.17 6.29
C LEU A 124 27.14 -6.42 5.62
N SER A 125 27.13 -7.32 4.66
CA SER A 125 28.26 -7.61 3.76
C SER A 125 27.80 -8.55 2.65
N PRO A 126 28.56 -8.71 1.57
CA PRO A 126 28.23 -9.68 0.51
C PRO A 126 28.05 -11.12 1.02
N LYS A 127 28.70 -11.49 2.14
CA LYS A 127 28.58 -12.80 2.77
C LYS A 127 27.36 -12.93 3.68
N TYR A 128 27.00 -11.85 4.39
CA TYR A 128 25.96 -11.88 5.43
C TYR A 128 24.65 -11.25 4.97
N GLY A 129 24.58 -10.77 3.72
CA GLY A 129 23.37 -10.19 3.15
C GLY A 129 22.99 -8.83 3.69
N GLY A 130 21.70 -8.59 3.89
CA GLY A 130 21.18 -7.30 4.34
C GLY A 130 19.91 -7.43 5.18
N PHE A 131 19.65 -6.38 5.94
CA PHE A 131 18.43 -6.18 6.71
C PHE A 131 17.54 -5.10 6.07
N SER A 132 16.25 -5.19 6.35
CA SER A 132 15.31 -4.11 6.09
C SER A 132 14.28 -4.02 7.20
N PHE A 133 13.82 -2.81 7.49
CA PHE A 133 12.70 -2.57 8.38
C PHE A 133 11.93 -1.33 7.92
N GLY A 134 10.65 -1.25 8.31
CA GLY A 134 9.83 -0.14 7.87
C GLY A 134 8.39 -0.23 8.33
N LEU A 135 7.62 0.76 7.87
CA LEU A 135 6.20 0.91 8.11
C LEU A 135 5.49 1.18 6.78
N LEU A 136 4.38 0.51 6.54
CA LEU A 136 3.56 0.66 5.33
C LEU A 136 2.10 0.38 5.63
N PRO A 137 1.15 0.97 4.88
CA PRO A 137 -0.26 0.61 4.96
C PRO A 137 -0.46 -0.80 4.41
N TYR A 138 -1.27 -1.61 5.10
CA TYR A 138 -1.62 -2.98 4.73
C TYR A 138 -3.00 -3.06 4.10
N SER A 139 -3.97 -2.32 4.64
CA SER A 139 -5.31 -2.18 4.07
C SER A 139 -5.99 -0.90 4.52
N ASP A 140 -6.95 -0.42 3.73
CA ASP A 140 -7.76 0.75 4.03
C ASP A 140 -9.24 0.40 3.87
N VAL A 141 -10.08 0.93 4.76
CA VAL A 141 -11.54 0.87 4.69
C VAL A 141 -12.08 2.28 4.54
N GLY A 142 -12.90 2.51 3.53
CA GLY A 142 -13.61 3.75 3.34
C GLY A 142 -14.76 3.53 2.37
N TYR A 143 -15.98 3.67 2.88
CA TYR A 143 -17.19 3.64 2.07
C TYR A 143 -18.27 4.45 2.74
N SER A 144 -19.16 5.02 1.93
CA SER A 144 -20.40 5.63 2.37
C SER A 144 -21.54 5.19 1.45
N SER A 145 -22.66 4.84 2.02
CA SER A 145 -23.87 4.47 1.27
C SER A 145 -25.10 4.96 2.00
N LYS A 146 -25.89 5.82 1.36
CA LYS A 146 -27.16 6.34 1.88
C LYS A 146 -28.33 5.65 1.19
N THR A 147 -29.31 5.23 1.97
CA THR A 147 -30.57 4.67 1.49
C THR A 147 -31.73 5.27 2.27
N VAL A 148 -32.84 5.56 1.57
CA VAL A 148 -34.08 5.95 2.22
C VAL A 148 -35.01 4.75 2.22
N GLU A 149 -35.39 4.32 3.39
CA GLU A 149 -36.28 3.17 3.60
C GLU A 149 -37.56 3.66 4.34
N SER A 150 -38.62 2.87 4.32
CA SER A 150 -39.84 3.13 5.05
C SER A 150 -40.31 1.89 5.79
N ILE A 151 -40.67 2.07 7.06
CA ILE A 151 -41.32 1.07 7.87
C ILE A 151 -42.70 1.64 8.26
N ASP A 152 -43.76 0.96 7.86
CA ASP A 152 -45.13 1.47 7.95
C ASP A 152 -45.25 2.85 7.28
N ASN A 153 -45.55 3.89 8.01
CA ASN A 153 -45.64 5.28 7.50
C ASN A 153 -44.42 6.14 7.86
N LEU A 154 -43.40 5.57 8.52
CA LEU A 154 -42.20 6.29 8.93
C LEU A 154 -41.11 6.13 7.86
N LYS A 155 -40.68 7.24 7.28
CA LYS A 155 -39.51 7.29 6.39
C LYS A 155 -38.27 7.59 7.22
N TYR A 156 -37.24 6.79 7.01
CA TYR A 156 -35.94 7.01 7.63
C TYR A 156 -34.82 6.89 6.59
N GLU A 157 -33.80 7.70 6.80
CA GLU A 157 -32.55 7.63 6.07
C GLU A 157 -31.56 6.75 6.86
N LYS A 158 -30.99 5.79 6.19
CA LYS A 158 -29.97 4.92 6.73
C LYS A 158 -28.69 5.16 6.00
N GLU A 159 -27.63 5.55 6.72
CA GLU A 159 -26.30 5.70 6.20
C GLU A 159 -25.38 4.63 6.76
N LEU A 160 -24.66 3.96 5.86
CA LEU A 160 -23.64 2.97 6.18
C LEU A 160 -22.27 3.57 5.85
N LEU A 161 -21.44 3.75 6.86
CA LEU A 161 -20.10 4.31 6.74
C LEU A 161 -19.07 3.29 7.18
N GLY A 162 -17.97 3.22 6.47
CA GLY A 162 -16.80 2.48 6.89
C GLY A 162 -15.58 3.37 6.91
N GLU A 163 -14.74 3.23 7.94
CA GLU A 163 -13.54 4.03 8.09
C GLU A 163 -12.40 3.22 8.69
N GLY A 164 -11.17 3.69 8.48
CA GLY A 164 -9.99 3.19 9.15
C GLY A 164 -9.07 2.38 8.26
N GLY A 165 -8.09 1.72 8.87
CA GLY A 165 -7.09 0.97 8.14
C GLY A 165 -6.19 0.16 9.05
N ILE A 166 -5.41 -0.71 8.42
CA ILE A 166 -4.42 -1.55 9.07
C ILE A 166 -3.05 -1.18 8.52
N ASN A 167 -2.10 -0.98 9.41
CA ASN A 167 -0.70 -0.74 9.09
C ASN A 167 0.14 -1.99 9.39
N LYS A 168 1.28 -2.11 8.70
CA LYS A 168 2.25 -3.17 8.85
C LYS A 168 3.61 -2.56 9.19
N ALA A 169 4.11 -2.79 10.40
CA ALA A 169 5.52 -2.61 10.73
C ALA A 169 6.24 -3.93 10.47
N TYR A 170 7.41 -3.90 9.85
CA TYR A 170 8.14 -5.11 9.54
C TYR A 170 9.64 -4.98 9.81
N ILE A 171 10.25 -6.13 10.05
CA ILE A 171 11.70 -6.34 10.00
C ILE A 171 11.97 -7.55 9.13
N GLY A 172 12.99 -7.48 8.29
CA GLY A 172 13.33 -8.53 7.36
C GLY A 172 14.83 -8.73 7.19
N TYR A 173 15.18 -9.93 6.77
CA TYR A 173 16.55 -10.33 6.49
C TYR A 173 16.61 -11.13 5.20
N GLY A 174 17.67 -10.90 4.42
CA GLY A 174 17.94 -11.62 3.20
C GLY A 174 19.42 -11.96 3.05
N VAL A 175 19.70 -13.18 2.62
CA VAL A 175 21.06 -13.70 2.45
C VAL A 175 21.19 -14.50 1.16
N SER A 176 22.40 -14.57 0.60
CA SER A 176 22.73 -15.37 -0.57
C SER A 176 23.65 -16.51 -0.13
N PRO A 177 23.10 -17.70 0.24
CA PRO A 177 23.89 -18.81 0.74
C PRO A 177 24.83 -19.40 -0.31
N ILE A 178 24.43 -19.34 -1.58
CA ILE A 178 25.25 -19.76 -2.73
C ILE A 178 25.12 -18.73 -3.85
N LYS A 179 26.12 -18.68 -4.71
CA LYS A 179 26.17 -17.71 -5.82
C LYS A 179 24.93 -17.77 -6.70
N GLY A 180 24.26 -16.63 -6.84
CA GLY A 180 23.06 -16.47 -7.64
C GLY A 180 21.77 -16.85 -6.95
N PHE A 181 21.78 -17.62 -5.86
CA PHE A 181 20.59 -18.01 -5.11
C PHE A 181 20.49 -17.22 -3.80
N SER A 182 19.34 -16.67 -3.54
CA SER A 182 19.04 -15.82 -2.39
C SER A 182 17.76 -16.24 -1.71
N VAL A 183 17.74 -16.15 -0.39
CA VAL A 183 16.58 -16.43 0.45
C VAL A 183 16.38 -15.27 1.42
N GLY A 184 15.15 -15.03 1.83
CA GLY A 184 14.86 -14.01 2.81
C GLY A 184 13.49 -14.19 3.45
N ALA A 185 13.29 -13.49 4.56
CA ALA A 185 12.04 -13.46 5.27
C ALA A 185 11.78 -12.08 5.90
N ASN A 186 10.50 -11.69 5.97
CA ASN A 186 9.99 -10.54 6.70
C ASN A 186 9.06 -11.03 7.81
N VAL A 187 9.29 -10.58 9.03
CA VAL A 187 8.33 -10.67 10.13
C VAL A 187 7.63 -9.32 10.22
N GLY A 188 6.31 -9.32 10.09
CA GLY A 188 5.48 -8.12 10.13
C GLY A 188 4.54 -8.14 11.33
N MET A 189 4.29 -6.98 11.92
CA MET A 189 3.25 -6.75 12.91
C MET A 189 2.16 -5.90 12.27
N LEU A 190 0.95 -6.46 12.19
CA LEU A 190 -0.26 -5.75 11.77
C LEU A 190 -0.91 -5.09 12.98
N PHE A 191 -1.36 -3.85 12.80
CA PHE A 191 -2.11 -3.11 13.81
C PHE A 191 -2.97 -2.03 13.18
N GLY A 192 -4.16 -1.80 13.75
CA GLY A 192 -5.08 -0.77 13.27
C GLY A 192 -6.49 -0.97 13.78
N ASN A 193 -7.35 -0.03 13.42
CA ASN A 193 -8.78 -0.06 13.73
C ASN A 193 -9.59 0.07 12.46
N LEU A 194 -10.66 -0.71 12.38
CA LEU A 194 -11.67 -0.61 11.35
C LEU A 194 -12.99 -0.27 12.04
N TYR A 195 -13.70 0.70 11.50
CA TYR A 195 -14.96 1.21 12.02
C TYR A 195 -16.06 0.94 11.00
N ASP A 196 -17.13 0.29 11.44
CA ASP A 196 -18.36 0.11 10.69
C ASP A 196 -19.43 0.93 11.44
N ILE A 197 -19.97 1.96 10.81
CA ILE A 197 -20.88 2.91 11.41
C ILE A 197 -22.20 2.83 10.65
N THR A 198 -23.29 2.67 11.37
CA THR A 198 -24.64 2.75 10.83
C THR A 198 -25.36 3.89 11.52
N GLN A 199 -25.78 4.88 10.75
CA GLN A 199 -26.57 6.00 11.21
C GLN A 199 -27.99 5.84 10.68
N VAL A 200 -28.98 6.13 11.53
CA VAL A 200 -30.40 6.13 11.20
C VAL A 200 -31.02 7.45 11.62
N ARG A 201 -31.59 8.15 10.67
CA ARG A 201 -32.27 9.43 10.89
C ARG A 201 -33.69 9.34 10.35
N TYR A 202 -34.68 9.74 11.15
CA TYR A 202 -36.07 9.79 10.73
C TYR A 202 -36.31 11.06 9.93
N VAL A 203 -36.84 10.91 8.71
CA VAL A 203 -37.15 12.04 7.81
C VAL A 203 -38.56 12.55 8.02
N SER A 204 -39.51 11.66 8.37
CA SER A 204 -40.91 11.98 8.57
C SER A 204 -41.25 12.39 10.00
N ASP A 205 -40.40 12.12 10.97
CA ASP A 205 -40.59 12.50 12.38
C ASP A 205 -39.34 13.21 12.91
N LEU A 206 -39.42 14.53 12.97
CA LEU A 206 -38.32 15.41 13.38
C LEU A 206 -38.13 15.42 14.92
N SER A 207 -39.04 14.84 15.66
CA SER A 207 -38.95 14.72 17.12
C SER A 207 -38.16 13.47 17.54
N ALA A 208 -37.95 12.52 16.62
CA ALA A 208 -37.18 11.31 16.86
C ALA A 208 -35.67 11.58 16.82
N TYR A 209 -34.99 11.12 17.83
CA TYR A 209 -33.51 11.24 17.89
C TYR A 209 -32.83 10.34 16.87
N PRO A 210 -31.89 10.87 16.07
CA PRO A 210 -30.99 10.03 15.25
C PRO A 210 -30.20 9.08 16.12
N ALA A 211 -29.98 7.87 15.61
CA ALA A 211 -29.22 6.86 16.30
C ALA A 211 -27.98 6.47 15.49
N GLU A 212 -26.85 6.29 16.16
CA GLU A 212 -25.63 5.79 15.58
C GLU A 212 -25.24 4.45 16.25
N LEU A 213 -25.01 3.45 15.43
CA LEU A 213 -24.39 2.19 15.82
C LEU A 213 -22.95 2.16 15.29
N LYS A 214 -21.97 2.31 16.15
CA LYS A 214 -20.54 2.21 15.82
C LYS A 214 -19.96 0.88 16.29
N GLN A 215 -19.50 0.08 15.34
CA GLN A 215 -18.73 -1.12 15.60
C GLN A 215 -17.26 -0.86 15.33
N THR A 216 -16.40 -1.16 16.30
CA THR A 216 -14.94 -1.04 16.16
C THR A 216 -14.33 -2.43 16.17
N ARG A 217 -13.49 -2.71 15.16
CA ARG A 217 -12.65 -3.91 15.08
C ARG A 217 -11.19 -3.50 15.28
N ASN A 218 -10.62 -3.77 16.44
CA ASN A 218 -9.20 -3.58 16.70
C ASN A 218 -8.42 -4.81 16.24
N ILE A 219 -7.57 -4.62 15.23
CA ILE A 219 -6.80 -5.69 14.57
C ILE A 219 -5.37 -5.67 15.08
N LYS A 220 -4.88 -6.83 15.52
CA LYS A 220 -3.48 -7.03 15.91
C LYS A 220 -3.03 -8.44 15.51
N GLY A 221 -1.83 -8.54 14.92
CA GLY A 221 -1.31 -9.86 14.57
C GLY A 221 0.09 -9.82 13.98
N VAL A 222 0.66 -11.00 13.81
CA VAL A 222 1.99 -11.17 13.21
C VAL A 222 1.85 -11.85 11.86
N THR A 223 2.61 -11.40 10.88
CA THR A 223 2.72 -12.00 9.54
C THR A 223 4.13 -12.48 9.31
N LEU A 224 4.26 -13.53 8.51
CA LEU A 224 5.55 -14.02 8.04
C LEU A 224 5.48 -14.14 6.52
N ASP A 225 6.30 -13.34 5.84
CA ASP A 225 6.47 -13.37 4.40
C ASP A 225 7.88 -13.89 4.10
N TYR A 226 8.02 -14.72 3.07
CA TYR A 226 9.30 -15.29 2.67
C TYR A 226 9.52 -15.13 1.17
N GLY A 227 10.78 -15.13 0.77
CA GLY A 227 11.17 -14.95 -0.61
C GLY A 227 12.38 -15.76 -1.01
N LEU A 228 12.38 -16.14 -2.29
CA LEU A 228 13.47 -16.79 -2.96
C LEU A 228 13.78 -16.05 -4.26
N GLN A 229 15.05 -15.92 -4.62
CA GLN A 229 15.46 -15.40 -5.92
C GLN A 229 16.66 -16.20 -6.45
N TYR A 230 16.62 -16.48 -7.75
CA TYR A 230 17.77 -16.98 -8.47
C TYR A 230 18.14 -15.99 -9.57
N SER A 231 19.36 -15.45 -9.50
CA SER A 231 19.84 -14.44 -10.43
C SER A 231 21.09 -14.96 -11.17
N LYS A 232 21.03 -14.93 -12.50
CA LYS A 232 22.10 -15.40 -13.38
C LYS A 232 22.40 -14.38 -14.48
N SER A 233 23.68 -14.07 -14.67
CA SER A 233 24.13 -13.27 -15.80
C SER A 233 24.23 -14.14 -17.05
N ILE A 234 23.59 -13.70 -18.15
CA ILE A 234 23.60 -14.33 -19.45
C ILE A 234 24.51 -13.51 -20.38
N ASN A 235 25.52 -14.13 -20.97
CA ASN A 235 26.44 -13.48 -21.91
C ASN A 235 27.06 -12.16 -21.41
N ARG A 236 27.30 -12.03 -20.11
CA ARG A 236 27.86 -10.83 -19.44
C ARG A 236 27.09 -9.51 -19.70
N LYS A 237 26.04 -9.54 -20.53
CA LYS A 237 25.25 -8.35 -20.91
C LYS A 237 23.87 -8.33 -20.27
N TYR A 238 23.28 -9.50 -20.06
CA TYR A 238 21.91 -9.63 -19.56
C TYR A 238 21.89 -10.34 -18.21
N ASN A 239 21.04 -9.87 -17.32
CA ASN A 239 20.77 -10.52 -16.04
C ASN A 239 19.33 -11.01 -16.02
N LEU A 240 19.16 -12.31 -15.82
CA LEU A 240 17.85 -12.93 -15.57
C LEU A 240 17.73 -13.19 -14.07
N THR A 241 16.66 -12.72 -13.48
CA THR A 241 16.29 -13.04 -12.09
C THR A 241 14.92 -13.67 -12.10
N VAL A 242 14.81 -14.88 -11.55
CA VAL A 242 13.55 -15.56 -11.29
C VAL A 242 13.30 -15.49 -9.79
N GLY A 243 12.08 -15.16 -9.39
CA GLY A 243 11.71 -15.03 -7.99
C GLY A 243 10.45 -15.81 -7.63
N TYR A 244 10.36 -16.10 -6.35
CA TYR A 244 9.17 -16.65 -5.72
C TYR A 244 8.98 -15.98 -4.37
N THR A 245 7.73 -15.62 -4.03
CA THR A 245 7.37 -15.12 -2.70
C THR A 245 6.14 -15.84 -2.18
N GLY A 246 6.04 -15.93 -0.88
CA GLY A 246 4.88 -16.49 -0.21
C GLY A 246 4.67 -15.85 1.16
N SER A 247 3.42 -15.85 1.61
CA SER A 247 3.06 -15.50 2.99
C SER A 247 2.44 -16.72 3.66
N LEU A 248 2.83 -16.99 4.90
CA LEU A 248 2.22 -18.05 5.66
C LEU A 248 0.77 -17.68 6.06
N ASN A 249 -0.07 -18.68 6.18
CA ASN A 249 -1.42 -18.55 6.71
C ASN A 249 -1.35 -18.32 8.23
N ASN A 250 -1.25 -17.07 8.64
CA ASN A 250 -1.20 -16.68 10.04
C ASN A 250 -2.58 -16.26 10.54
N SER A 251 -2.84 -16.56 11.81
CA SER A 251 -4.01 -16.03 12.50
C SER A 251 -3.70 -14.70 13.15
N ILE A 252 -4.54 -13.70 12.91
CA ILE A 252 -4.51 -12.40 13.57
C ILE A 252 -5.69 -12.27 14.52
N ASN A 253 -5.56 -11.43 15.53
CA ASN A 253 -6.58 -11.19 16.54
C ASN A 253 -7.44 -9.98 16.12
N SER A 254 -8.76 -10.13 16.25
CA SER A 254 -9.74 -9.06 16.09
C SER A 254 -10.55 -8.93 17.36
N LYS A 255 -10.38 -7.83 18.09
CA LYS A 255 -11.22 -7.49 19.25
C LYS A 255 -12.32 -6.54 18.77
N ARG A 256 -13.59 -6.91 19.04
CA ARG A 256 -14.75 -6.15 18.61
C ARG A 256 -15.38 -5.43 19.78
N SER A 257 -15.75 -4.17 19.57
CA SER A 257 -16.62 -3.40 20.47
C SER A 257 -17.74 -2.73 19.69
N ARG A 258 -18.85 -2.47 20.35
CA ARG A 258 -20.02 -1.81 19.81
C ARG A 258 -20.49 -0.73 20.78
N ILE A 259 -20.82 0.42 20.22
CA ILE A 259 -21.42 1.54 20.96
C ILE A 259 -22.67 1.97 20.18
N ILE A 260 -23.77 2.19 20.89
CA ILE A 260 -25.00 2.78 20.34
C ILE A 260 -25.19 4.10 21.04
N THR A 261 -25.26 5.17 20.27
CA THR A 261 -25.50 6.54 20.73
C THR A 261 -26.74 7.12 20.06
N ILE A 262 -27.35 8.08 20.72
CA ILE A 262 -28.36 8.97 20.15
C ILE A 262 -27.78 10.38 20.05
N ALA A 263 -28.17 11.12 19.05
CA ALA A 263 -27.71 12.49 18.81
C ALA A 263 -28.92 13.45 18.69
N GLU A 264 -28.62 14.73 18.75
CA GLU A 264 -29.64 15.77 18.46
C GLU A 264 -29.94 15.79 16.96
N ASN A 265 -31.21 16.00 16.60
CA ASN A 265 -31.58 16.06 15.19
C ASN A 265 -31.15 17.42 14.62
N ASN A 266 -30.02 17.44 13.91
CA ASN A 266 -29.54 18.63 13.20
C ASN A 266 -29.86 18.49 11.71
N PHE A 267 -30.44 19.55 11.14
CA PHE A 267 -30.86 19.57 9.73
C PHE A 267 -29.71 19.88 8.75
N ASP A 268 -28.49 20.09 9.25
CA ASP A 268 -27.30 20.33 8.43
C ASP A 268 -26.70 18.99 8.00
N ASP A 269 -26.77 18.69 6.71
CA ASP A 269 -26.33 17.39 6.16
C ASP A 269 -24.85 17.10 6.38
N ASP A 270 -24.05 18.13 6.64
CA ASP A 270 -22.58 18.00 6.82
C ASP A 270 -22.14 17.95 8.29
N TYR A 271 -23.06 18.11 9.25
CA TYR A 271 -22.71 18.15 10.67
C TYR A 271 -23.30 16.98 11.44
N ILE A 272 -22.43 16.08 11.88
CA ILE A 272 -22.78 15.04 12.86
C ILE A 272 -22.80 15.71 14.23
N ALA A 273 -23.99 15.89 14.81
CA ALA A 273 -24.13 16.41 16.16
C ALA A 273 -23.38 15.50 17.15
N PRO A 274 -22.72 16.06 18.17
CA PRO A 274 -22.13 15.24 19.21
C PRO A 274 -23.20 14.36 19.87
N PRO A 275 -22.83 13.14 20.31
CA PRO A 275 -23.80 12.25 20.95
C PRO A 275 -24.37 12.88 22.21
N LEU A 276 -25.71 12.88 22.33
CA LEU A 276 -26.42 13.31 23.52
C LEU A 276 -26.28 12.31 24.67
N ASP A 277 -26.39 11.01 24.33
CA ASP A 277 -26.33 9.94 25.32
C ASP A 277 -25.87 8.61 24.67
N THR A 278 -25.31 7.74 25.50
CA THR A 278 -24.90 6.40 25.14
C THR A 278 -25.95 5.39 25.61
N VAL A 279 -26.70 4.86 24.66
CA VAL A 279 -27.79 3.90 24.96
C VAL A 279 -27.23 2.51 25.35
N SER A 280 -26.14 2.08 24.69
CA SER A 280 -25.59 0.76 24.96
C SER A 280 -24.10 0.70 24.57
N THR A 281 -23.33 -0.02 25.39
CA THR A 281 -21.95 -0.38 25.09
C THR A 281 -21.77 -1.89 25.21
N GLY A 282 -21.00 -2.49 24.30
CA GLY A 282 -20.69 -3.90 24.35
C GLY A 282 -19.25 -4.17 23.90
N THR A 283 -18.55 -5.01 24.65
CA THR A 283 -17.25 -5.54 24.22
C THR A 283 -17.41 -7.03 23.99
N PHE A 284 -17.00 -7.49 22.81
CA PHE A 284 -17.06 -8.90 22.42
C PHE A 284 -15.68 -9.52 22.61
N GLY A 285 -15.64 -10.84 22.74
CA GLY A 285 -14.38 -11.59 22.86
C GLY A 285 -13.47 -11.37 21.63
N THR A 286 -12.21 -11.74 21.80
CA THR A 286 -11.24 -11.72 20.70
C THR A 286 -11.50 -12.88 19.75
N GLN A 287 -11.73 -12.58 18.49
CA GLN A 287 -11.88 -13.54 17.42
C GLN A 287 -10.56 -13.69 16.66
N LYS A 288 -10.22 -14.90 16.26
CA LYS A 288 -9.09 -15.16 15.35
C LYS A 288 -9.57 -15.10 13.90
N ILE A 289 -8.84 -14.33 13.10
CA ILE A 289 -9.04 -14.21 11.65
C ILE A 289 -7.86 -14.88 10.96
N HIS A 290 -8.12 -15.76 10.01
CA HIS A 290 -7.09 -16.42 9.21
C HIS A 290 -6.75 -15.60 7.98
N LEU A 291 -5.51 -15.14 7.87
CA LEU A 291 -5.02 -14.48 6.66
C LEU A 291 -4.83 -15.50 5.53
N PRO A 292 -5.00 -15.10 4.27
CA PRO A 292 -4.83 -16.00 3.14
C PRO A 292 -3.38 -16.45 2.97
N LEU A 293 -3.20 -17.67 2.51
CA LEU A 293 -1.95 -18.12 1.94
C LEU A 293 -1.75 -17.41 0.60
N LYS A 294 -0.60 -16.73 0.45
CA LYS A 294 -0.26 -15.98 -0.78
C LYS A 294 0.95 -16.60 -1.45
N HIS A 295 0.92 -16.62 -2.77
CA HIS A 295 2.03 -17.06 -3.61
C HIS A 295 2.20 -16.10 -4.78
N SER A 296 3.45 -15.80 -5.11
CA SER A 296 3.79 -15.04 -6.31
C SER A 296 5.02 -15.64 -6.96
N VAL A 297 4.98 -15.76 -8.27
CA VAL A 297 6.09 -16.19 -9.12
C VAL A 297 6.32 -15.12 -10.16
N GLY A 298 7.57 -14.80 -10.42
CA GLY A 298 7.88 -13.80 -11.43
C GLY A 298 9.32 -13.85 -11.89
N PHE A 299 9.60 -13.11 -12.94
CA PHE A 299 10.94 -12.97 -13.46
C PHE A 299 11.20 -11.54 -13.92
N THR A 300 12.49 -11.18 -13.97
CA THR A 300 12.97 -9.97 -14.64
C THR A 300 14.16 -10.29 -15.51
N LEU A 301 14.19 -9.67 -16.69
CA LEU A 301 15.32 -9.66 -17.59
C LEU A 301 15.80 -8.23 -17.74
N SER A 302 17.08 -7.97 -17.48
CA SER A 302 17.66 -6.64 -17.55
C SER A 302 18.96 -6.62 -18.37
N LYS A 303 19.25 -5.48 -18.99
CA LYS A 303 20.50 -5.21 -19.69
C LYS A 303 21.23 -4.06 -19.01
N GLY A 304 22.14 -4.41 -18.09
CA GLY A 304 22.91 -3.43 -17.32
C GLY A 304 22.01 -2.35 -16.70
N TYR A 305 22.34 -1.09 -16.96
CA TYR A 305 21.61 0.08 -16.48
C TYR A 305 20.50 0.54 -17.44
N ASN A 306 20.43 -0.01 -18.67
CA ASN A 306 19.64 0.59 -19.74
C ASN A 306 18.16 0.21 -19.67
N TRP A 307 17.84 -1.07 -19.50
CA TRP A 307 16.45 -1.49 -19.46
C TRP A 307 16.23 -2.76 -18.66
N MET A 308 15.02 -2.92 -18.20
CA MET A 308 14.51 -4.11 -17.54
C MET A 308 13.05 -4.34 -17.96
N ILE A 309 12.70 -5.58 -18.19
CA ILE A 309 11.32 -6.06 -18.36
C ILE A 309 11.08 -7.21 -17.39
N GLY A 310 9.84 -7.40 -17.01
CA GLY A 310 9.46 -8.52 -16.13
C GLY A 310 7.98 -8.80 -16.12
N ALA A 311 7.63 -9.92 -15.53
CA ALA A 311 6.24 -10.32 -15.31
C ALA A 311 6.12 -11.10 -13.99
N ASP A 312 4.98 -10.91 -13.33
CA ASP A 312 4.60 -11.59 -12.09
C ASP A 312 3.21 -12.20 -12.23
N VAL A 313 3.01 -13.37 -11.62
CA VAL A 313 1.72 -14.01 -11.42
C VAL A 313 1.50 -14.19 -9.92
N ASN A 314 0.33 -13.77 -9.44
CA ASN A 314 -0.03 -13.75 -8.03
C ASN A 314 -1.25 -14.63 -7.78
N TYR A 315 -1.25 -15.34 -6.66
CA TYR A 315 -2.37 -16.13 -6.17
C TYR A 315 -2.54 -15.94 -4.66
N ALA A 316 -3.79 -15.83 -4.20
CA ALA A 316 -4.12 -15.78 -2.77
C ALA A 316 -5.44 -16.51 -2.51
N ASP A 317 -5.46 -17.41 -1.54
CA ASP A 317 -6.66 -18.16 -1.16
C ASP A 317 -7.36 -17.49 0.03
N TRP A 318 -8.40 -16.71 -0.28
CA TRP A 318 -9.23 -16.02 0.70
C TRP A 318 -10.47 -16.83 1.11
N SER A 319 -10.68 -18.02 0.56
CA SER A 319 -11.90 -18.80 0.81
C SER A 319 -12.08 -19.24 2.27
N LYS A 320 -10.97 -19.26 3.03
CA LYS A 320 -10.95 -19.58 4.47
C LYS A 320 -10.99 -18.35 5.38
N PHE A 321 -11.11 -17.16 4.78
CA PHE A 321 -11.17 -15.92 5.53
C PHE A 321 -12.59 -15.72 6.06
N GLU A 322 -12.76 -15.73 7.37
CA GLU A 322 -14.03 -15.50 8.06
C GLU A 322 -13.86 -14.39 9.09
N VAL A 323 -14.62 -13.31 8.94
CA VAL A 323 -14.68 -12.22 9.90
C VAL A 323 -15.91 -12.31 10.79
N GLN A 324 -17.01 -12.83 10.26
CA GLN A 324 -18.30 -12.95 10.95
C GLN A 324 -19.18 -13.99 10.24
N GLU A 325 -19.94 -14.77 11.00
CA GLU A 325 -21.00 -15.63 10.43
C GLU A 325 -21.99 -14.78 9.63
N GLY A 326 -22.23 -15.19 8.37
CA GLY A 326 -23.19 -14.54 7.47
C GLY A 326 -22.64 -13.39 6.63
N GLN A 327 -21.38 -12.95 6.79
CA GLN A 327 -20.76 -12.00 5.85
C GLN A 327 -20.42 -12.68 4.52
N ASN A 328 -20.46 -11.89 3.44
CA ASN A 328 -20.15 -12.34 2.09
C ASN A 328 -18.78 -13.06 2.06
N LYS A 329 -18.78 -14.30 1.60
CA LYS A 329 -17.56 -15.12 1.46
C LYS A 329 -16.64 -14.45 0.45
N LEU A 330 -15.37 -14.32 0.83
CA LEU A 330 -14.31 -14.00 -0.10
C LEU A 330 -13.92 -15.27 -0.87
N ASP A 331 -13.42 -15.11 -2.08
CA ASP A 331 -13.00 -16.20 -2.96
C ASP A 331 -11.48 -16.12 -3.24
N LYS A 332 -10.97 -17.06 -4.01
CA LYS A 332 -9.58 -17.09 -4.45
C LYS A 332 -9.29 -15.89 -5.34
N ALA A 333 -8.21 -15.19 -5.06
CA ALA A 333 -7.73 -14.07 -5.86
C ALA A 333 -6.53 -14.50 -6.70
N TYR A 334 -6.45 -14.03 -7.94
CA TYR A 334 -5.30 -14.24 -8.80
C TYR A 334 -5.17 -13.11 -9.81
N GLY A 335 -3.94 -12.84 -10.19
CA GLY A 335 -3.67 -11.78 -11.12
C GLY A 335 -2.31 -11.92 -11.78
N PHE A 336 -2.10 -11.12 -12.80
CA PHE A 336 -0.81 -11.00 -13.45
C PHE A 336 -0.45 -9.54 -13.67
N ALA A 337 0.84 -9.30 -13.73
CA ALA A 337 1.41 -8.00 -14.05
C ALA A 337 2.56 -8.17 -15.02
N ILE A 338 2.67 -7.25 -15.97
CA ILE A 338 3.81 -7.13 -16.87
C ILE A 338 4.25 -5.68 -16.88
N GLY A 339 5.55 -5.46 -16.85
CA GLY A 339 6.05 -4.10 -16.85
C GLY A 339 7.55 -4.03 -17.13
N GLY A 340 8.03 -2.82 -17.26
CA GLY A 340 9.43 -2.60 -17.51
C GLY A 340 9.83 -1.15 -17.32
N GLN A 341 11.13 -0.95 -17.41
CA GLN A 341 11.80 0.33 -17.26
C GLN A 341 12.86 0.47 -18.35
N ILE A 342 13.04 1.69 -18.81
CA ILE A 342 14.13 2.07 -19.69
C ILE A 342 14.80 3.34 -19.16
N LYS A 343 16.13 3.35 -19.21
CA LYS A 343 16.99 4.51 -19.04
C LYS A 343 17.77 4.71 -20.35
N PRO A 344 17.49 5.76 -21.12
CA PRO A 344 18.06 5.88 -22.47
C PRO A 344 19.57 5.84 -22.52
N ASP A 345 20.24 6.65 -21.70
CA ASP A 345 21.70 6.64 -21.58
C ASP A 345 22.12 7.10 -20.17
N PRO A 346 22.57 6.16 -19.32
CA PRO A 346 22.99 6.47 -17.95
C PRO A 346 24.22 7.39 -17.87
N THR A 347 25.00 7.47 -18.95
CA THR A 347 26.27 8.24 -19.01
C THR A 347 26.12 9.59 -19.70
N SER A 348 24.93 9.88 -20.24
CA SER A 348 24.68 11.11 -20.98
C SER A 348 24.76 12.34 -20.10
N VAL A 349 25.29 13.44 -20.67
CA VAL A 349 25.25 14.75 -20.04
C VAL A 349 23.85 15.35 -20.03
N ARG A 350 22.97 14.88 -20.93
CA ARG A 350 21.58 15.34 -21.02
C ARG A 350 20.75 14.70 -19.91
N TYR A 351 20.14 15.49 -19.03
CA TYR A 351 19.40 15.05 -17.88
C TYR A 351 18.28 14.02 -18.23
N TRP A 352 17.49 14.31 -19.27
CA TRP A 352 16.38 13.44 -19.69
C TRP A 352 16.80 12.04 -20.13
N ASN A 353 18.06 11.86 -20.56
CA ASN A 353 18.59 10.53 -20.87
C ASN A 353 18.93 9.72 -19.63
N GLN A 354 19.08 10.36 -18.47
CA GLN A 354 19.37 9.73 -17.19
C GLN A 354 18.08 9.40 -16.40
N VAL A 355 16.91 9.90 -16.83
CA VAL A 355 15.61 9.63 -16.22
C VAL A 355 15.22 8.18 -16.50
N ASP A 356 14.66 7.51 -15.48
CA ASP A 356 14.03 6.22 -15.62
C ASP A 356 12.60 6.37 -16.11
N TYR A 357 12.27 5.78 -17.25
CA TYR A 357 10.91 5.73 -17.79
C TYR A 357 10.33 4.35 -17.56
N ARG A 358 9.16 4.28 -16.97
CA ARG A 358 8.51 3.04 -16.55
C ARG A 358 7.13 2.92 -17.14
N LEU A 359 6.74 1.70 -17.51
CA LEU A 359 5.43 1.37 -18.03
C LEU A 359 5.03 -0.03 -17.54
N GLY A 360 3.74 -0.23 -17.32
CA GLY A 360 3.23 -1.56 -16.99
C GLY A 360 1.74 -1.70 -17.15
N PHE A 361 1.28 -2.95 -17.10
CA PHE A 361 -0.13 -3.34 -17.13
C PHE A 361 -0.36 -4.45 -16.11
N ARG A 362 -1.48 -4.38 -15.39
CA ARG A 362 -1.93 -5.44 -14.49
C ARG A 362 -3.40 -5.76 -14.66
N TYR A 363 -3.73 -7.00 -14.36
CA TYR A 363 -5.08 -7.48 -14.27
C TYR A 363 -5.20 -8.41 -13.07
N ASP A 364 -6.09 -8.08 -12.13
CA ASP A 364 -6.32 -8.83 -10.91
C ASP A 364 -7.81 -9.23 -10.81
N LYS A 365 -8.08 -10.49 -10.60
CA LYS A 365 -9.38 -10.98 -10.12
C LYS A 365 -9.36 -10.90 -8.60
N THR A 366 -10.08 -9.93 -8.04
CA THR A 366 -10.10 -9.68 -6.60
C THR A 366 -10.81 -10.82 -5.85
N PRO A 367 -10.61 -10.94 -4.54
CA PRO A 367 -11.34 -11.93 -3.75
C PRO A 367 -12.80 -11.56 -3.52
N VAL A 368 -13.21 -10.35 -3.83
CA VAL A 368 -14.56 -9.84 -3.57
C VAL A 368 -15.54 -10.42 -4.58
N VAL A 369 -16.58 -11.06 -4.05
CA VAL A 369 -17.74 -11.50 -4.82
C VAL A 369 -18.95 -10.74 -4.28
N PHE A 370 -19.56 -9.93 -5.12
CA PHE A 370 -20.75 -9.16 -4.77
C PHE A 370 -21.88 -9.47 -5.74
N ARG A 371 -23.08 -9.78 -5.24
CA ARG A 371 -24.24 -10.19 -6.03
C ARG A 371 -23.92 -11.35 -7.02
N ASN A 372 -23.18 -12.34 -6.57
CA ASN A 372 -22.70 -13.47 -7.38
C ASN A 372 -21.79 -13.08 -8.56
N GLN A 373 -21.28 -11.85 -8.58
CA GLN A 373 -20.32 -11.38 -9.58
C GLN A 373 -18.97 -11.11 -8.94
N ARG A 374 -17.92 -11.62 -9.56
CA ARG A 374 -16.55 -11.37 -9.14
C ARG A 374 -16.11 -10.00 -9.59
N ILE A 375 -15.50 -9.24 -8.70
CA ILE A 375 -14.96 -7.93 -8.99
C ILE A 375 -13.56 -8.08 -9.58
N ASN A 376 -13.37 -7.55 -10.77
CA ASN A 376 -12.06 -7.49 -11.44
C ASN A 376 -11.49 -6.09 -11.32
N ASP A 377 -10.17 -6.00 -11.31
CA ASP A 377 -9.41 -4.76 -11.28
C ASP A 377 -8.32 -4.80 -12.36
N MET A 378 -8.26 -3.79 -13.20
CA MET A 378 -7.24 -3.68 -14.23
C MET A 378 -6.68 -2.26 -14.26
N ALA A 379 -5.38 -2.15 -14.52
CA ALA A 379 -4.73 -0.85 -14.58
C ALA A 379 -3.54 -0.83 -15.55
N VAL A 380 -3.34 0.34 -16.14
CA VAL A 380 -2.11 0.73 -16.83
C VAL A 380 -1.34 1.66 -15.91
N THR A 381 -0.04 1.48 -15.83
CA THR A 381 0.83 2.29 -14.98
C THR A 381 1.91 2.96 -15.79
N VAL A 382 2.26 4.18 -15.39
CA VAL A 382 3.41 4.91 -15.91
C VAL A 382 4.25 5.39 -14.73
N GLY A 383 5.54 5.57 -14.94
CA GLY A 383 6.43 6.05 -13.88
C GLY A 383 7.65 6.77 -14.42
N LEU A 384 8.13 7.70 -13.62
CA LEU A 384 9.36 8.46 -13.87
C LEU A 384 10.24 8.39 -12.63
N GLY A 385 11.53 8.15 -12.85
CA GLY A 385 12.56 8.21 -11.80
C GLY A 385 13.57 9.29 -12.12
N PHE A 386 13.56 10.37 -11.35
CA PHE A 386 14.41 11.54 -11.53
C PHE A 386 15.65 11.40 -10.65
N PRO A 387 16.84 11.13 -11.22
CA PRO A 387 18.08 11.09 -10.44
C PRO A 387 18.41 12.50 -9.97
N LEU A 388 18.79 12.62 -8.70
CA LEU A 388 19.30 13.86 -8.13
C LEU A 388 20.83 13.90 -8.27
N PRO A 389 21.44 15.09 -8.28
CA PRO A 389 22.89 15.23 -8.38
C PRO A 389 23.61 14.43 -7.29
N GLU A 390 24.63 13.69 -7.68
CA GLU A 390 25.46 12.93 -6.76
C GLU A 390 26.24 13.86 -5.84
N ASN A 391 26.18 13.61 -4.54
CA ASN A 391 27.00 14.27 -3.54
C ASN A 391 28.13 13.35 -3.07
N ASN A 392 29.23 13.95 -2.57
CA ASN A 392 30.36 13.21 -2.00
C ASN A 392 31.06 12.23 -2.95
N PHE A 393 31.48 12.70 -4.14
CA PHE A 393 32.27 11.90 -5.09
C PHE A 393 31.63 10.58 -5.51
N GLY A 394 30.32 10.59 -5.85
CA GLY A 394 29.60 9.41 -6.33
C GLY A 394 29.22 8.40 -5.24
N ARG A 395 29.30 8.78 -3.97
CA ARG A 395 28.94 7.89 -2.84
C ARG A 395 27.46 7.91 -2.49
N THR A 396 26.77 9.00 -2.74
CA THR A 396 25.33 9.15 -2.49
C THR A 396 24.58 9.21 -3.81
N PHE A 397 23.55 8.42 -3.92
CA PHE A 397 22.61 8.46 -5.04
C PHE A 397 21.21 8.68 -4.47
N SER A 398 20.55 9.74 -4.91
CA SER A 398 19.18 10.02 -4.53
C SER A 398 18.29 10.08 -5.77
N GLN A 399 17.05 9.68 -5.64
CA GLN A 399 16.10 9.67 -6.73
C GLN A 399 14.71 10.04 -6.24
N ILE A 400 14.01 10.87 -7.00
CA ILE A 400 12.57 11.10 -6.84
C ILE A 400 11.84 10.18 -7.82
N ASN A 401 10.94 9.36 -7.30
CA ASN A 401 10.11 8.47 -8.09
C ASN A 401 8.67 8.96 -8.08
N ILE A 402 8.10 9.13 -9.26
CA ILE A 402 6.69 9.47 -9.44
C ILE A 402 6.06 8.38 -10.29
N SER A 403 4.94 7.85 -9.86
CA SER A 403 4.17 6.91 -10.67
C SER A 403 2.69 7.23 -10.64
N ALA A 404 2.03 7.04 -11.77
CA ALA A 404 0.59 7.15 -11.93
C ALA A 404 0.03 5.79 -12.41
N GLU A 405 -1.07 5.39 -11.79
CA GLU A 405 -1.80 4.19 -12.12
C GLU A 405 -3.22 4.58 -12.52
N PHE A 406 -3.62 4.25 -13.74
CA PHE A 406 -4.94 4.48 -14.31
C PHE A 406 -5.68 3.16 -14.35
N GLY A 407 -6.69 3.00 -13.50
CA GLY A 407 -7.35 1.72 -13.33
C GLY A 407 -8.86 1.80 -13.31
N GLN A 408 -9.45 0.61 -13.45
CA GLN A 408 -10.87 0.39 -13.30
C GLN A 408 -11.12 -0.87 -12.50
N GLN A 409 -11.97 -0.75 -11.47
CA GLN A 409 -12.44 -1.85 -10.65
C GLN A 409 -13.97 -1.98 -10.78
N GLY A 410 -14.48 -3.21 -10.88
CA GLY A 410 -15.89 -3.47 -11.04
C GLY A 410 -16.44 -3.13 -12.44
N SER A 411 -17.76 -3.13 -12.58
CA SER A 411 -18.46 -2.87 -13.85
C SER A 411 -19.82 -2.22 -13.57
N LEU A 412 -20.48 -1.71 -14.62
CA LEU A 412 -21.88 -1.23 -14.53
C LEU A 412 -22.91 -2.35 -14.71
N ASN A 413 -22.47 -3.56 -15.07
CA ASN A 413 -23.37 -4.67 -15.27
C ASN A 413 -23.85 -5.23 -13.91
N HIS A 414 -25.05 -5.79 -13.86
CA HIS A 414 -25.65 -6.43 -12.69
C HIS A 414 -25.80 -5.47 -11.48
N ASP A 415 -26.04 -4.17 -11.76
CA ASP A 415 -26.22 -3.13 -10.74
C ASP A 415 -25.02 -3.03 -9.77
N LEU A 416 -23.82 -3.27 -10.29
CA LEU A 416 -22.56 -3.07 -9.59
C LEU A 416 -22.10 -1.61 -9.67
N VAL A 417 -21.16 -1.23 -8.82
CA VAL A 417 -20.46 0.05 -8.89
C VAL A 417 -19.21 -0.10 -9.75
N ARG A 418 -19.04 0.77 -10.72
CA ARG A 418 -17.79 0.90 -11.45
C ARG A 418 -16.96 2.01 -10.83
N GLU A 419 -15.76 1.65 -10.41
CA GLU A 419 -14.75 2.59 -9.95
C GLU A 419 -13.73 2.82 -11.06
N ARG A 420 -13.50 4.06 -11.44
CA ARG A 420 -12.35 4.49 -12.22
C ARG A 420 -11.46 5.30 -11.30
N TYR A 421 -10.18 4.97 -11.27
CA TYR A 421 -9.27 5.62 -10.35
C TYR A 421 -7.95 6.02 -11.01
N ILE A 422 -7.37 7.07 -10.44
CA ILE A 422 -6.00 7.50 -10.73
C ILE A 422 -5.26 7.51 -9.39
N ASN A 423 -4.29 6.61 -9.23
CA ASN A 423 -3.40 6.59 -8.08
C ASN A 423 -2.08 7.22 -8.44
N ILE A 424 -1.71 8.31 -7.78
CA ILE A 424 -0.42 8.96 -7.96
C ILE A 424 0.44 8.63 -6.75
N ASN A 425 1.63 8.08 -6.97
CA ASN A 425 2.56 7.76 -5.91
C ASN A 425 3.83 8.59 -6.07
N PHE A 426 4.26 9.19 -4.98
CA PHE A 426 5.51 9.91 -4.86
C PHE A 426 6.44 9.15 -3.93
N GLY A 427 7.68 9.00 -4.33
CA GLY A 427 8.70 8.34 -3.53
C GLY A 427 10.02 9.07 -3.58
N PHE A 428 10.71 9.03 -2.47
CA PHE A 428 12.05 9.56 -2.32
C PHE A 428 12.97 8.44 -1.88
N THR A 429 13.98 8.15 -2.70
CA THR A 429 15.00 7.13 -2.46
C THR A 429 16.33 7.82 -2.17
N ILE A 430 16.94 7.51 -1.05
CA ILE A 430 18.32 7.91 -0.72
C ILE A 430 19.15 6.65 -0.58
N ASN A 431 20.23 6.56 -1.37
CA ASN A 431 21.24 5.53 -1.22
C ASN A 431 22.54 6.16 -0.73
N ASP A 432 23.03 5.70 0.41
CA ASP A 432 24.28 6.20 0.98
C ASP A 432 25.16 5.05 1.48
N SER A 433 26.45 5.28 1.46
CA SER A 433 27.44 4.35 2.01
C SER A 433 27.68 4.65 3.48
N TRP A 434 26.84 4.09 4.37
CA TRP A 434 27.03 4.17 5.82
C TRP A 434 28.02 3.08 6.27
N PHE A 435 28.64 3.26 7.41
CA PHE A 435 29.57 2.30 8.04
C PHE A 435 30.88 2.04 7.28
N ILE A 436 31.39 3.01 6.52
CA ILE A 436 32.74 2.95 6.00
C ILE A 436 33.71 3.24 7.14
N ARG A 437 34.55 2.26 7.52
CA ARG A 437 35.72 2.53 8.35
C ARG A 437 36.61 3.55 7.61
N ARG A 438 36.78 4.73 8.18
CA ARG A 438 37.83 5.65 7.73
C ARG A 438 39.15 4.98 8.13
N SER A 439 39.97 4.58 7.16
CA SER A 439 41.39 4.32 7.38
C SER A 439 41.98 5.67 7.79
N LEU A 440 42.47 5.78 8.99
CA LEU A 440 43.35 6.88 9.43
C LEU A 440 44.73 6.41 8.97
N ASP A 441 45.19 6.85 7.80
CA ASP A 441 46.57 6.82 7.39
C ASP A 441 47.27 8.03 7.98
#